data_4bc15ae54cb30ed793e55e6c5a4b41b5
#
_entry.id   4bc15ae54cb30ed793e55e6c5a4b41b5
#
_cell.length_a   1.000
_cell.length_b   1.000
_cell.length_c   1.000
_cell.angle_alpha   90.00
_cell.angle_beta   90.00
_cell.angle_gamma   90.00
#
_symmetry.space_group_name_H-M   'P 1'
#
loop_
_entity.id
_entity.type
_entity.pdbx_description
1 polymer ?
#
loop_
_entity_poly.entity_id
_entity_poly.type
_entity_poly.pdbx_seq_one_letter_code
_entity_poly.pdbx_strand_id
1 'polypeptide(L)'
;MKKHLNTNVGEGSKKRMEVCSEPEPDTPIKNVDIPFFEQWSEFGAFPVIYENEYCLIREVSYPLDYQHGKYTFDMLPQIVKIWNESDLKHPLSAKGFETNQMFFFDTETTGLGGGAGTSIFLLGYAFLEDEHIKVRQHFLPRPGFEIPFYKTFLEKVNYETLVTYNGKAFDWPQVVTQHTLLRQHLPKLPNFGHFDLYHASRRLWKNKLDRVKLSVVEKEVLGFERKDDVPGYLAPIIYFDYIDRKNPEAIFKIMKHNEWDVLSLITLYI
;
A
#
# COMPACT_ATOMS: atom_id res chain seq x y z
N MET A 1 58.69 -52.82 -0.45
CA MET A 1 58.55 -51.36 -0.50
C MET A 1 57.25 -50.94 0.22
N LYS A 2 57.37 -50.43 1.39
CA LYS A 2 56.20 -50.04 2.26
C LYS A 2 55.82 -48.59 2.00
N LYS A 3 54.57 -48.36 1.71
CA LYS A 3 53.96 -46.99 1.70
C LYS A 3 53.20 -46.76 2.99
N HIS A 4 53.63 -45.75 3.73
CA HIS A 4 52.92 -45.24 4.90
C HIS A 4 51.74 -44.36 4.48
N LEU A 5 50.58 -44.65 5.04
CA LEU A 5 49.44 -43.75 5.06
C LEU A 5 49.56 -42.86 6.31
N ASN A 6 49.55 -41.55 6.10
CA ASN A 6 49.35 -40.56 7.17
C ASN A 6 47.93 -40.04 7.06
N THR A 7 47.15 -40.28 8.08
CA THR A 7 45.82 -39.70 8.32
C THR A 7 46.00 -38.41 9.13
N ASN A 8 45.72 -37.28 8.50
CA ASN A 8 45.56 -36.01 9.22
C ASN A 8 44.07 -35.70 9.38
N VAL A 9 43.67 -35.65 10.65
CA VAL A 9 42.34 -35.19 11.08
C VAL A 9 42.36 -33.68 11.05
N GLY A 10 41.53 -33.10 10.18
CA GLY A 10 41.37 -31.66 10.06
C GLY A 10 40.40 -31.13 11.12
N GLU A 11 40.88 -30.19 11.91
CA GLU A 11 40.13 -29.42 12.87
C GLU A 11 39.05 -28.57 12.20
N GLY A 12 37.82 -28.66 12.74
CA GLY A 12 36.68 -27.88 12.30
C GLY A 12 36.82 -26.39 12.71
N SER A 13 37.01 -25.58 11.69
CA SER A 13 36.94 -24.10 11.83
C SER A 13 35.50 -23.67 12.15
N LYS A 14 35.26 -23.28 13.39
CA LYS A 14 34.04 -22.56 13.79
C LYS A 14 34.05 -21.19 13.14
N LYS A 15 33.27 -21.00 12.07
CA LYS A 15 32.91 -19.66 11.55
C LYS A 15 32.14 -18.93 12.62
N ARG A 16 32.75 -17.90 13.19
CA ARG A 16 32.12 -16.90 14.04
C ARG A 16 31.10 -16.15 13.16
N MET A 17 29.84 -16.18 13.55
CA MET A 17 28.81 -15.28 12.98
C MET A 17 29.20 -13.86 13.35
N GLU A 18 29.58 -13.07 12.36
CA GLU A 18 29.65 -11.62 12.50
C GLU A 18 28.24 -11.09 12.72
N VAL A 19 28.01 -10.55 13.89
CA VAL A 19 26.84 -9.75 14.20
C VAL A 19 26.98 -8.48 13.36
N CYS A 20 26.09 -8.27 12.38
CA CYS A 20 25.97 -7.00 11.70
C CYS A 20 25.69 -5.94 12.76
N SER A 21 26.65 -5.05 12.98
CA SER A 21 26.46 -3.82 13.73
C SER A 21 25.42 -2.97 13.01
N GLU A 22 24.40 -2.52 13.76
CA GLU A 22 23.48 -1.49 13.31
C GLU A 22 24.31 -0.28 12.87
N PRO A 23 23.97 0.37 11.73
CA PRO A 23 24.65 1.58 11.32
C PRO A 23 24.39 2.67 12.37
N GLU A 24 25.46 3.21 12.94
CA GLU A 24 25.39 4.38 13.83
C GLU A 24 24.72 5.54 13.10
N PRO A 25 23.86 6.32 13.78
CA PRO A 25 23.22 7.49 13.17
C PRO A 25 24.21 8.66 13.16
N ASP A 26 25.06 8.71 12.15
CA ASP A 26 25.98 9.83 11.92
C ASP A 26 25.43 10.78 10.86
N THR A 27 24.43 11.55 11.25
CA THR A 27 24.23 12.95 10.77
C THR A 27 23.24 13.62 11.72
N PRO A 28 23.49 14.85 12.20
CA PRO A 28 22.52 15.56 13.02
C PRO A 28 21.26 15.74 12.19
N ILE A 29 20.15 15.15 12.65
CA ILE A 29 18.82 15.38 12.07
C ILE A 29 18.59 16.88 12.13
N LYS A 30 18.71 17.56 11.00
CA LYS A 30 18.28 18.96 10.90
C LYS A 30 16.82 18.98 11.30
N ASN A 31 16.47 19.90 12.22
CA ASN A 31 15.09 20.13 12.62
C ASN A 31 14.29 20.48 11.34
N VAL A 32 13.62 19.49 10.79
CA VAL A 32 12.69 19.71 9.66
C VAL A 32 11.41 20.25 10.30
N ASP A 33 11.07 21.50 9.97
CA ASP A 33 9.82 22.09 10.42
C ASP A 33 8.64 21.41 9.71
N ILE A 34 7.74 20.83 10.50
CA ILE A 34 6.54 20.15 10.01
C ILE A 34 5.33 20.95 10.49
N PRO A 35 4.70 21.70 9.60
CA PRO A 35 3.52 22.50 9.97
C PRO A 35 2.41 21.61 10.55
N PHE A 36 1.81 22.08 11.65
CA PHE A 36 0.72 21.38 12.33
C PHE A 36 1.07 19.95 12.80
N PHE A 37 2.32 19.73 13.23
CA PHE A 37 2.81 18.41 13.64
C PHE A 37 1.93 17.75 14.71
N GLU A 38 1.43 18.50 15.68
CA GLU A 38 0.56 17.99 16.74
C GLU A 38 -0.73 17.37 16.16
N GLN A 39 -1.37 18.04 15.20
CA GLN A 39 -2.58 17.53 14.54
C GLN A 39 -2.28 16.25 13.71
N TRP A 40 -1.14 16.21 13.01
CA TRP A 40 -0.70 14.99 12.33
C TRP A 40 -0.48 13.84 13.29
N SER A 41 0.20 14.09 14.41
CA SER A 41 0.46 13.10 15.45
C SER A 41 -0.82 12.58 16.10
N GLU A 42 -1.77 13.46 16.41
CA GLU A 42 -3.10 13.09 16.93
C GLU A 42 -3.89 12.23 15.94
N PHE A 43 -3.75 12.50 14.65
CA PHE A 43 -4.34 11.67 13.57
C PHE A 43 -3.61 10.34 13.38
N GLY A 44 -2.46 10.13 14.04
CA GLY A 44 -1.64 8.93 13.93
C GLY A 44 -0.70 8.93 12.72
N ALA A 45 -0.42 10.10 12.14
CA ALA A 45 0.50 10.25 11.02
C ALA A 45 1.82 10.84 11.49
N PHE A 46 2.94 10.15 11.19
CA PHE A 46 4.27 10.52 11.63
C PHE A 46 5.22 10.72 10.45
N PRO A 47 6.16 11.66 10.55
CA PRO A 47 7.12 11.93 9.49
C PRO A 47 8.18 10.84 9.42
N VAL A 48 8.55 10.48 8.20
CA VAL A 48 9.81 9.79 7.88
C VAL A 48 10.67 10.76 7.12
N ILE A 49 11.80 11.10 7.73
CA ILE A 49 12.72 12.12 7.21
C ILE A 49 13.83 11.43 6.40
N TYR A 50 14.11 11.96 5.24
CA TYR A 50 15.23 11.58 4.40
C TYR A 50 15.97 12.83 3.93
N GLU A 51 17.20 13.05 4.43
CA GLU A 51 17.96 14.26 4.23
C GLU A 51 17.22 15.53 4.73
N ASN A 52 16.71 16.35 3.81
CA ASN A 52 15.93 17.57 4.11
C ASN A 52 14.46 17.46 3.69
N GLU A 53 14.05 16.28 3.23
CA GLU A 53 12.70 15.98 2.77
C GLU A 53 12.01 15.03 3.76
N TYR A 54 10.68 14.98 3.73
CA TYR A 54 9.91 14.03 4.52
C TYR A 54 8.63 13.62 3.82
N CYS A 55 8.13 12.46 4.16
CA CYS A 55 6.74 12.08 3.93
C CYS A 55 6.06 11.80 5.27
N LEU A 56 4.73 11.82 5.28
CA LEU A 56 3.97 11.43 6.47
C LEU A 56 3.40 10.04 6.26
N ILE A 57 3.58 9.17 7.25
CA ILE A 57 3.10 7.79 7.22
C ILE A 57 2.10 7.61 8.37
N ARG A 58 0.93 7.08 8.02
CA ARG A 58 -0.09 6.65 8.97
C ARG A 58 -0.29 5.15 8.85
N GLU A 59 -0.38 4.45 9.98
CA GLU A 59 -0.73 3.04 10.01
C GLU A 59 -1.91 2.81 10.96
N VAL A 60 -2.88 2.03 10.50
CA VAL A 60 -4.04 1.61 11.29
C VAL A 60 -4.14 0.09 11.23
N SER A 61 -4.43 -0.53 12.35
CA SER A 61 -4.55 -1.98 12.49
C SER A 61 -5.99 -2.37 12.75
N TYR A 62 -6.49 -3.35 12.01
CA TYR A 62 -7.83 -3.92 12.15
C TYR A 62 -7.70 -5.40 12.48
N PRO A 63 -8.35 -5.90 13.55
CA PRO A 63 -8.38 -7.33 13.83
C PRO A 63 -9.15 -8.08 12.75
N LEU A 64 -8.87 -9.36 12.58
CA LEU A 64 -9.52 -10.17 11.53
C LEU A 64 -11.05 -10.29 11.69
N ASP A 65 -11.56 -10.20 12.91
CA ASP A 65 -13.01 -10.18 13.19
C ASP A 65 -13.69 -8.82 12.91
N TYR A 66 -12.91 -7.81 12.48
CA TYR A 66 -13.48 -6.52 12.10
C TYR A 66 -14.43 -6.68 10.91
N GLN A 67 -15.64 -6.17 11.10
CA GLN A 67 -16.68 -6.19 10.07
C GLN A 67 -16.63 -4.93 9.21
N HIS A 68 -16.42 -5.11 7.90
CA HIS A 68 -16.51 -4.04 6.91
C HIS A 68 -17.64 -4.36 5.92
N GLY A 69 -18.74 -3.65 6.04
CA GLY A 69 -19.99 -4.01 5.34
C GLY A 69 -20.58 -5.33 5.85
N LYS A 70 -20.82 -6.26 4.93
CA LYS A 70 -21.40 -7.59 5.22
C LYS A 70 -20.37 -8.64 5.64
N TYR A 71 -19.07 -8.38 5.44
CA TYR A 71 -18.01 -9.36 5.57
C TYR A 71 -17.04 -8.99 6.68
N THR A 72 -16.45 -10.00 7.31
CA THR A 72 -15.34 -9.87 8.25
C THR A 72 -14.04 -10.24 7.57
N PHE A 73 -12.92 -9.68 8.02
CA PHE A 73 -11.63 -9.90 7.35
C PHE A 73 -11.07 -11.30 7.53
N ASP A 74 -11.51 -12.05 8.54
CA ASP A 74 -11.16 -13.47 8.72
C ASP A 74 -11.61 -14.37 7.57
N MET A 75 -12.54 -13.90 6.74
CA MET A 75 -12.94 -14.60 5.50
C MET A 75 -11.85 -14.56 4.43
N LEU A 76 -10.97 -13.57 4.44
CA LEU A 76 -9.91 -13.45 3.41
C LEU A 76 -8.98 -14.67 3.35
N PRO A 77 -8.38 -15.16 4.46
CA PRO A 77 -7.59 -16.38 4.44
C PRO A 77 -8.39 -17.61 3.96
N GLN A 78 -9.68 -17.67 4.29
CA GLN A 78 -10.56 -18.77 3.88
C GLN A 78 -10.76 -18.76 2.35
N ILE A 79 -10.99 -17.60 1.76
CA ILE A 79 -11.15 -17.45 0.29
C ILE A 79 -9.83 -17.78 -0.43
N VAL A 80 -8.68 -17.32 0.08
CA VAL A 80 -7.37 -17.67 -0.46
C VAL A 80 -7.13 -19.18 -0.42
N LYS A 81 -7.52 -19.84 0.68
CA LYS A 81 -7.47 -21.30 0.79
C LYS A 81 -8.36 -22.00 -0.24
N ILE A 82 -9.60 -21.54 -0.43
CA ILE A 82 -10.52 -22.07 -1.45
C ILE A 82 -9.92 -21.95 -2.86
N TRP A 83 -9.30 -20.81 -3.19
CA TRP A 83 -8.60 -20.64 -4.46
C TRP A 83 -7.44 -21.63 -4.62
N ASN A 84 -6.66 -21.88 -3.57
CA ASN A 84 -5.54 -22.81 -3.60
C ASN A 84 -6.00 -24.26 -3.80
N GLU A 85 -7.16 -24.64 -3.27
CA GLU A 85 -7.77 -25.97 -3.42
C GLU A 85 -8.53 -26.12 -4.75
N SER A 86 -8.82 -25.02 -5.45
CA SER A 86 -9.59 -25.02 -6.69
C SER A 86 -8.72 -25.20 -7.93
N ASP A 87 -9.25 -25.91 -8.93
CA ASP A 87 -8.66 -25.98 -10.27
C ASP A 87 -9.23 -24.95 -11.25
N LEU A 88 -10.07 -24.03 -10.77
CA LEU A 88 -10.65 -22.98 -11.60
C LEU A 88 -9.59 -22.00 -12.10
N LYS A 89 -9.54 -21.83 -13.42
CA LYS A 89 -8.69 -20.81 -14.06
C LYS A 89 -9.45 -19.50 -14.12
N HIS A 90 -9.15 -18.59 -13.21
CA HIS A 90 -9.75 -17.26 -13.19
C HIS A 90 -8.67 -16.17 -13.04
N PRO A 91 -8.83 -14.99 -13.68
CA PRO A 91 -7.85 -13.89 -13.55
C PRO A 91 -7.64 -13.36 -12.14
N LEU A 92 -8.58 -13.62 -11.21
CA LEU A 92 -8.49 -13.24 -9.78
C LEU A 92 -8.15 -14.42 -8.88
N SER A 93 -7.71 -15.56 -9.44
CA SER A 93 -7.38 -16.74 -8.64
C SER A 93 -6.13 -16.49 -7.82
N ALA A 94 -6.22 -16.64 -6.49
CA ALA A 94 -5.08 -16.62 -5.57
C ALA A 94 -4.36 -17.97 -5.51
N LYS A 95 -4.56 -18.87 -6.48
CA LYS A 95 -3.86 -20.16 -6.49
C LYS A 95 -2.35 -19.98 -6.56
N GLY A 96 -1.65 -20.51 -5.57
CA GLY A 96 -0.20 -20.39 -5.41
C GLY A 96 0.25 -19.21 -4.57
N PHE A 97 -0.67 -18.39 -4.06
CA PHE A 97 -0.37 -17.28 -3.15
C PHE A 97 -0.81 -17.58 -1.72
N GLU A 98 -0.12 -16.97 -0.77
CA GLU A 98 -0.55 -16.86 0.62
C GLU A 98 -1.27 -15.52 0.84
N THR A 99 -2.07 -15.43 1.89
CA THR A 99 -2.86 -14.22 2.17
C THR A 99 -1.99 -12.99 2.42
N ASN A 100 -0.85 -13.15 3.09
CA ASN A 100 0.11 -12.09 3.37
C ASN A 100 0.91 -11.62 2.13
N GLN A 101 0.79 -12.31 1.00
CA GLN A 101 1.36 -11.91 -0.29
C GLN A 101 0.41 -11.05 -1.12
N MET A 102 -0.80 -10.82 -0.62
CA MET A 102 -1.81 -9.98 -1.27
C MET A 102 -1.75 -8.56 -0.72
N PHE A 103 -1.82 -7.62 -1.64
CA PHE A 103 -1.62 -6.22 -1.36
C PHE A 103 -2.74 -5.39 -2.00
N PHE A 104 -3.60 -4.84 -1.16
CA PHE A 104 -4.77 -4.07 -1.57
C PHE A 104 -4.37 -2.60 -1.66
N PHE A 105 -4.51 -1.99 -2.83
CA PHE A 105 -3.83 -0.75 -3.14
C PHE A 105 -4.73 0.26 -3.85
N ASP A 106 -4.65 1.52 -3.43
CA ASP A 106 -5.37 2.65 -4.01
C ASP A 106 -4.55 3.94 -3.88
N THR A 107 -4.77 4.91 -4.77
CA THR A 107 -4.03 6.18 -4.78
C THR A 107 -4.92 7.39 -5.00
N GLU A 108 -4.49 8.55 -4.41
CA GLU A 108 -5.05 9.85 -4.73
C GLU A 108 -4.02 10.70 -5.48
N THR A 109 -4.49 11.37 -6.51
CA THR A 109 -3.64 12.09 -7.46
C THR A 109 -4.03 13.55 -7.60
N THR A 110 -3.10 14.38 -8.06
CA THR A 110 -3.31 15.82 -8.28
C THR A 110 -4.15 16.16 -9.51
N GLY A 111 -4.62 15.16 -10.24
CA GLY A 111 -5.46 15.34 -11.43
C GLY A 111 -6.15 14.05 -11.85
N LEU A 112 -7.23 14.16 -12.61
CA LEU A 112 -8.05 13.04 -13.08
C LEU A 112 -7.50 12.39 -14.36
N GLY A 113 -6.48 12.96 -14.97
CA GLY A 113 -5.81 12.45 -16.18
C GLY A 113 -4.47 11.83 -15.84
N GLY A 114 -4.14 10.67 -16.39
CA GLY A 114 -2.81 10.08 -16.26
C GLY A 114 -1.74 10.89 -17.01
N GLY A 115 -0.45 10.65 -16.65
CA GLY A 115 0.70 11.21 -17.34
C GLY A 115 1.64 12.00 -16.43
N ALA A 116 2.73 12.51 -17.00
CA ALA A 116 3.82 13.15 -16.26
C ALA A 116 3.43 14.43 -15.49
N GLY A 117 2.30 15.06 -15.84
CA GLY A 117 1.78 16.25 -15.17
C GLY A 117 0.88 15.94 -13.95
N THR A 118 0.62 14.67 -13.66
CA THR A 118 -0.19 14.23 -12.52
C THR A 118 0.73 13.54 -11.52
N SER A 119 0.68 13.93 -10.26
CA SER A 119 1.47 13.30 -9.18
C SER A 119 0.55 12.57 -8.21
N ILE A 120 1.00 11.43 -7.68
CA ILE A 120 0.35 10.77 -6.55
C ILE A 120 0.75 11.55 -5.30
N PHE A 121 -0.22 11.99 -4.51
CA PHE A 121 0.04 12.65 -3.24
C PHE A 121 -0.38 11.82 -2.01
N LEU A 122 -1.24 10.83 -2.23
CA LEU A 122 -1.59 9.85 -1.20
C LEU A 122 -1.56 8.45 -1.82
N LEU A 123 -0.89 7.53 -1.13
CA LEU A 123 -0.78 6.14 -1.50
C LEU A 123 -1.21 5.32 -0.31
N GLY A 124 -2.30 4.59 -0.45
CA GLY A 124 -2.83 3.72 0.59
C GLY A 124 -2.76 2.25 0.19
N TYR A 125 -2.48 1.41 1.18
CA TYR A 125 -2.51 -0.02 0.97
C TYR A 125 -2.83 -0.79 2.24
N ALA A 126 -3.44 -1.97 2.05
CA ALA A 126 -3.74 -2.90 3.11
C ALA A 126 -3.11 -4.26 2.85
N PHE A 127 -2.67 -4.93 3.90
CA PHE A 127 -2.05 -6.25 3.87
C PHE A 127 -2.29 -6.99 5.19
N LEU A 128 -2.15 -8.31 5.17
CA LEU A 128 -2.25 -9.13 6.37
C LEU A 128 -0.88 -9.28 7.03
N GLU A 129 -0.78 -8.90 8.31
CA GLU A 129 0.40 -9.08 9.16
C GLU A 129 -0.04 -9.39 10.60
N ASP A 130 0.55 -10.40 11.22
CA ASP A 130 0.30 -10.80 12.62
C ASP A 130 -1.21 -10.91 12.97
N GLU A 131 -1.98 -11.57 12.13
CA GLU A 131 -3.44 -11.74 12.26
C GLU A 131 -4.25 -10.43 12.31
N HIS A 132 -3.68 -9.35 11.75
CA HIS A 132 -4.35 -8.08 11.59
C HIS A 132 -4.27 -7.60 10.13
N ILE A 133 -5.30 -6.94 9.68
CA ILE A 133 -5.22 -6.13 8.48
C ILE A 133 -4.58 -4.80 8.85
N LYS A 134 -3.38 -4.57 8.32
CA LYS A 134 -2.68 -3.29 8.43
C LYS A 134 -3.04 -2.43 7.25
N VAL A 135 -3.51 -1.22 7.50
CA VAL A 135 -3.66 -0.18 6.48
C VAL A 135 -2.55 0.82 6.69
N ARG A 136 -1.72 1.01 5.67
CA ARG A 136 -0.65 2.00 5.71
C ARG A 136 -0.85 3.02 4.61
N GLN A 137 -0.68 4.28 4.95
CA GLN A 137 -0.86 5.41 4.06
C GLN A 137 0.41 6.26 4.06
N HIS A 138 0.87 6.62 2.86
CA HIS A 138 1.96 7.55 2.64
C HIS A 138 1.39 8.82 2.06
N PHE A 139 1.68 9.96 2.69
CA PHE A 139 1.22 11.26 2.24
C PHE A 139 2.40 12.13 1.83
N LEU A 140 2.31 12.73 0.65
CA LEU A 140 3.27 13.67 0.09
C LEU A 140 2.94 15.09 0.56
N PRO A 141 3.69 15.68 1.49
CA PRO A 141 3.32 16.98 2.09
C PRO A 141 3.53 18.17 1.15
N ARG A 142 4.31 18.00 0.10
CA ARG A 142 4.51 18.97 -0.99
C ARG A 142 5.22 18.33 -2.18
N PRO A 143 5.04 18.87 -3.39
CA PRO A 143 5.87 18.52 -4.53
C PRO A 143 7.36 18.77 -4.24
N GLY A 144 8.22 17.88 -4.74
CA GLY A 144 9.66 17.87 -4.48
C GLY A 144 10.09 16.98 -3.32
N PHE A 145 9.16 16.34 -2.59
CA PHE A 145 9.43 15.40 -1.50
C PHE A 145 9.07 13.95 -1.88
N GLU A 146 9.10 13.66 -3.17
CA GLU A 146 8.70 12.34 -3.70
C GLU A 146 9.68 11.22 -3.32
N ILE A 147 10.95 11.53 -3.06
CA ILE A 147 11.96 10.51 -2.74
C ILE A 147 11.61 9.77 -1.44
N PRO A 148 11.45 10.41 -0.27
CA PRO A 148 11.04 9.71 0.95
C PRO A 148 9.68 9.01 0.79
N PHE A 149 8.74 9.61 0.07
CA PHE A 149 7.41 9.07 -0.18
C PHE A 149 7.46 7.72 -0.92
N TYR A 150 8.15 7.62 -2.06
CA TYR A 150 8.28 6.38 -2.81
C TYR A 150 9.29 5.42 -2.20
N LYS A 151 10.38 5.90 -1.61
CA LYS A 151 11.40 5.05 -0.99
C LYS A 151 10.81 4.25 0.16
N THR A 152 10.11 4.91 1.08
CA THR A 152 9.48 4.24 2.23
C THR A 152 8.38 3.25 1.82
N PHE A 153 7.67 3.53 0.73
CA PHE A 153 6.72 2.59 0.15
C PHE A 153 7.44 1.35 -0.40
N LEU A 154 8.45 1.53 -1.25
CA LEU A 154 9.11 0.44 -1.96
C LEU A 154 10.01 -0.42 -1.07
N GLU A 155 10.61 0.13 -0.01
CA GLU A 155 11.51 -0.62 0.89
C GLU A 155 10.77 -1.58 1.83
N LYS A 156 9.54 -1.30 2.17
CA LYS A 156 8.78 -2.07 3.17
C LYS A 156 7.79 -3.07 2.57
N VAL A 157 7.64 -3.08 1.25
CA VAL A 157 6.61 -3.87 0.62
C VAL A 157 7.18 -5.15 0.03
N ASN A 158 6.84 -6.27 0.66
CA ASN A 158 7.13 -7.61 0.15
C ASN A 158 5.82 -8.26 -0.32
N TYR A 159 5.30 -7.81 -1.44
CA TYR A 159 4.07 -8.33 -2.03
C TYR A 159 4.34 -9.04 -3.35
N GLU A 160 3.54 -10.04 -3.65
CA GLU A 160 3.59 -10.77 -4.91
C GLU A 160 2.38 -10.48 -5.80
N THR A 161 1.28 -10.00 -5.21
CA THR A 161 0.05 -9.72 -5.93
C THR A 161 -0.60 -8.42 -5.47
N LEU A 162 -0.74 -7.50 -6.41
CA LEU A 162 -1.45 -6.24 -6.22
C LEU A 162 -2.94 -6.43 -6.49
N VAL A 163 -3.80 -5.95 -5.60
CA VAL A 163 -5.25 -5.96 -5.74
C VAL A 163 -5.75 -4.53 -5.78
N THR A 164 -6.47 -4.16 -6.83
CA THR A 164 -6.94 -2.79 -7.07
C THR A 164 -8.35 -2.74 -7.62
N TYR A 165 -8.92 -1.55 -7.70
CA TYR A 165 -10.14 -1.28 -8.44
C TYR A 165 -9.90 -0.32 -9.60
N ASN A 166 -9.77 -0.85 -10.82
CA ASN A 166 -9.38 -0.13 -12.03
C ASN A 166 -7.92 0.40 -12.04
N GLY A 167 -7.11 -0.08 -11.09
CA GLY A 167 -5.74 0.37 -10.90
C GLY A 167 -4.78 -0.05 -12.01
N LYS A 168 -5.10 -1.09 -12.79
CA LYS A 168 -4.34 -1.42 -14.00
C LYS A 168 -4.31 -0.29 -15.02
N ALA A 169 -5.40 0.48 -15.09
CA ALA A 169 -5.54 1.58 -16.04
C ALA A 169 -5.13 2.94 -15.47
N PHE A 170 -5.17 3.13 -14.14
CA PHE A 170 -4.96 4.43 -13.51
C PHE A 170 -3.82 4.44 -12.50
N ASP A 171 -3.94 3.75 -11.37
CA ASP A 171 -3.01 3.88 -10.24
C ASP A 171 -1.61 3.38 -10.57
N TRP A 172 -1.53 2.15 -11.06
CA TRP A 172 -0.24 1.52 -11.29
C TRP A 172 0.59 2.16 -12.42
N PRO A 173 0.03 2.52 -13.56
CA PRO A 173 0.76 3.30 -14.57
C PRO A 173 1.30 4.63 -14.05
N GLN A 174 0.60 5.27 -13.11
CA GLN A 174 1.07 6.50 -12.49
C GLN A 174 2.27 6.25 -11.55
N VAL A 175 2.23 5.18 -10.74
CA VAL A 175 3.40 4.74 -9.93
C VAL A 175 4.60 4.48 -10.82
N VAL A 176 4.42 3.73 -11.93
CA VAL A 176 5.50 3.43 -12.89
C VAL A 176 6.07 4.69 -13.52
N THR A 177 5.22 5.64 -13.88
CA THR A 177 5.63 6.94 -14.47
C THR A 177 6.49 7.72 -13.48
N GLN A 178 6.02 7.90 -12.25
CA GLN A 178 6.76 8.64 -11.21
C GLN A 178 8.06 7.91 -10.82
N HIS A 179 8.01 6.59 -10.66
CA HIS A 179 9.22 5.80 -10.41
C HIS A 179 10.26 5.97 -11.53
N THR A 180 9.83 6.00 -12.79
CA THR A 180 10.74 6.18 -13.92
C THR A 180 11.47 7.51 -13.87
N LEU A 181 10.80 8.59 -13.45
CA LEU A 181 11.39 9.91 -13.27
C LEU A 181 12.43 9.93 -12.13
N LEU A 182 12.21 9.15 -11.08
CA LEU A 182 13.00 9.13 -9.85
C LEU A 182 13.92 7.91 -9.73
N ARG A 183 14.00 7.07 -10.76
CA ARG A 183 14.63 5.73 -10.74
C ARG A 183 16.06 5.66 -10.21
N GLN A 184 16.80 6.78 -10.26
CA GLN A 184 18.19 6.83 -9.76
C GLN A 184 18.26 6.88 -8.23
N HIS A 185 17.17 7.26 -7.57
CA HIS A 185 17.06 7.45 -6.13
C HIS A 185 16.17 6.39 -5.44
N LEU A 186 15.52 5.54 -6.25
CA LEU A 186 14.54 4.57 -5.74
C LEU A 186 14.96 3.13 -5.99
N PRO A 187 14.55 2.18 -5.12
CA PRO A 187 14.63 0.76 -5.40
C PRO A 187 13.92 0.40 -6.70
N LYS A 188 14.30 -0.71 -7.33
CA LYS A 188 13.57 -1.20 -8.51
C LYS A 188 12.15 -1.57 -8.15
N LEU A 189 11.22 -1.26 -9.08
CA LEU A 189 9.85 -1.76 -8.94
C LEU A 189 9.86 -3.28 -9.01
N PRO A 190 9.18 -3.96 -8.07
CA PRO A 190 9.04 -5.41 -8.12
C PRO A 190 8.12 -5.83 -9.27
N ASN A 191 8.34 -7.05 -9.76
CA ASN A 191 7.39 -7.71 -10.65
C ASN A 191 6.39 -8.49 -9.79
N PHE A 192 5.10 -8.28 -10.02
CA PHE A 192 4.03 -8.96 -9.29
C PHE A 192 2.81 -9.23 -10.16
N GLY A 193 1.95 -10.13 -9.68
CA GLY A 193 0.60 -10.30 -10.21
C GLY A 193 -0.26 -9.05 -9.96
N HIS A 194 -1.31 -8.87 -10.75
CA HIS A 194 -2.20 -7.74 -10.57
C HIS A 194 -3.65 -8.17 -10.77
N PHE A 195 -4.40 -8.22 -9.68
CA PHE A 195 -5.84 -8.49 -9.66
C PHE A 195 -6.60 -7.17 -9.70
N ASP A 196 -7.27 -6.90 -10.80
CA ASP A 196 -8.11 -5.71 -10.93
C ASP A 196 -9.60 -6.11 -10.79
N LEU A 197 -10.18 -5.73 -9.68
CA LEU A 197 -11.54 -6.12 -9.29
C LEU A 197 -12.62 -5.42 -10.14
N TYR A 198 -12.28 -4.29 -10.77
CA TYR A 198 -13.23 -3.56 -11.60
C TYR A 198 -13.79 -4.38 -12.75
N HIS A 199 -12.96 -5.18 -13.41
CA HIS A 199 -13.41 -5.99 -14.56
C HIS A 199 -14.39 -7.08 -14.15
N ALA A 200 -14.16 -7.72 -13.01
CA ALA A 200 -15.08 -8.71 -12.42
C ALA A 200 -16.39 -8.03 -11.98
N SER A 201 -16.29 -6.92 -11.26
CA SER A 201 -17.43 -6.11 -10.82
C SER A 201 -18.30 -5.68 -12.02
N ARG A 202 -17.67 -5.21 -13.08
CA ARG A 202 -18.38 -4.84 -14.31
C ARG A 202 -19.10 -6.00 -14.95
N ARG A 203 -18.48 -7.18 -14.98
CA ARG A 203 -19.10 -8.40 -15.53
C ARG A 203 -20.33 -8.82 -14.75
N LEU A 204 -20.26 -8.74 -13.41
CA LEU A 204 -21.31 -9.20 -12.50
C LEU A 204 -22.47 -8.20 -12.38
N TRP A 205 -22.17 -6.89 -12.38
CA TRP A 205 -23.14 -5.89 -11.92
C TRP A 205 -23.45 -4.76 -12.91
N LYS A 206 -22.82 -4.67 -14.10
CA LYS A 206 -23.08 -3.57 -15.08
C LYS A 206 -24.54 -3.43 -15.49
N ASN A 207 -25.33 -4.51 -15.43
CA ASN A 207 -26.74 -4.51 -15.77
C ASN A 207 -27.68 -4.43 -14.54
N LYS A 208 -27.10 -4.35 -13.33
CA LYS A 208 -27.83 -4.31 -12.06
C LYS A 208 -27.63 -3.02 -11.30
N LEU A 209 -26.51 -2.34 -11.54
CA LEU A 209 -26.15 -1.08 -10.90
C LEU A 209 -26.12 0.04 -11.96
N ASP A 210 -26.53 1.23 -11.58
CA ASP A 210 -26.49 2.42 -12.44
C ASP A 210 -25.06 2.74 -12.89
N ARG A 211 -24.11 2.55 -12.00
CA ARG A 211 -22.67 2.72 -12.24
C ARG A 211 -21.88 1.68 -11.46
N VAL A 212 -20.79 1.20 -12.05
CA VAL A 212 -19.87 0.27 -11.39
C VAL A 212 -18.67 1.06 -10.88
N LYS A 213 -18.92 2.00 -9.96
CA LYS A 213 -17.89 2.69 -9.16
C LYS A 213 -17.75 1.96 -7.84
N LEU A 214 -16.56 2.03 -7.21
CA LEU A 214 -16.31 1.34 -5.95
C LEU A 214 -17.34 1.75 -4.88
N SER A 215 -17.59 3.04 -4.70
CA SER A 215 -18.57 3.55 -3.73
C SER A 215 -20.02 3.06 -3.95
N VAL A 216 -20.41 2.80 -5.20
CA VAL A 216 -21.73 2.20 -5.51
C VAL A 216 -21.72 0.71 -5.19
N VAL A 217 -20.65 0.00 -5.53
CA VAL A 217 -20.49 -1.42 -5.19
C VAL A 217 -20.45 -1.63 -3.67
N GLU A 218 -19.76 -0.78 -2.94
CA GLU A 218 -19.76 -0.76 -1.47
C GLU A 218 -21.18 -0.70 -0.91
N LYS A 219 -21.95 0.28 -1.32
CA LYS A 219 -23.32 0.47 -0.82
C LYS A 219 -24.24 -0.66 -1.22
N GLU A 220 -24.32 -0.97 -2.49
CA GLU A 220 -25.34 -1.88 -3.04
C GLU A 220 -24.96 -3.37 -2.88
N VAL A 221 -23.68 -3.70 -2.91
CA VAL A 221 -23.21 -5.09 -2.86
C VAL A 221 -22.64 -5.43 -1.48
N LEU A 222 -21.67 -4.64 -1.00
CA LEU A 222 -21.00 -4.93 0.26
C LEU A 222 -21.81 -4.47 1.48
N GLY A 223 -22.83 -3.61 1.30
CA GLY A 223 -23.63 -3.06 2.40
C GLY A 223 -22.82 -2.13 3.32
N PHE A 224 -21.78 -1.51 2.77
CA PHE A 224 -20.97 -0.51 3.45
C PHE A 224 -21.38 0.88 2.97
N GLU A 225 -21.81 1.74 3.88
CA GLU A 225 -22.17 3.12 3.60
C GLU A 225 -21.22 4.05 4.34
N ARG A 226 -20.51 4.88 3.59
CA ARG A 226 -19.57 5.86 4.13
C ARG A 226 -20.32 7.00 4.81
N LYS A 227 -19.86 7.41 5.99
CA LYS A 227 -20.40 8.57 6.71
C LYS A 227 -19.44 9.74 6.58
N ASP A 228 -19.97 10.92 6.25
CA ASP A 228 -19.20 12.16 6.11
C ASP A 228 -18.03 12.06 5.12
N ASP A 229 -18.21 11.26 4.07
CA ASP A 229 -17.20 11.06 3.05
C ASP A 229 -17.04 12.29 2.14
N VAL A 230 -15.81 12.52 1.71
CA VAL A 230 -15.48 13.55 0.73
C VAL A 230 -15.41 12.91 -0.65
N PRO A 231 -16.18 13.40 -1.64
CA PRO A 231 -16.09 12.84 -2.99
C PRO A 231 -14.66 12.88 -3.53
N GLY A 232 -14.13 11.75 -4.03
CA GLY A 232 -12.74 11.62 -4.48
C GLY A 232 -12.33 12.63 -5.56
N TYR A 233 -13.28 13.14 -6.38
CA TYR A 233 -12.96 14.19 -7.37
C TYR A 233 -12.54 15.54 -6.74
N LEU A 234 -12.79 15.73 -5.42
CA LEU A 234 -12.33 16.91 -4.67
C LEU A 234 -10.90 16.74 -4.12
N ALA A 235 -10.36 15.53 -4.11
CA ALA A 235 -9.04 15.24 -3.57
C ALA A 235 -7.93 16.16 -4.14
N PRO A 236 -7.86 16.42 -5.45
CA PRO A 236 -6.89 17.36 -6.02
C PRO A 236 -7.03 18.78 -5.46
N ILE A 237 -8.27 19.27 -5.36
CA ILE A 237 -8.56 20.63 -4.87
C ILE A 237 -8.16 20.77 -3.39
N ILE A 238 -8.49 19.79 -2.58
CA ILE A 238 -8.13 19.74 -1.15
C ILE A 238 -6.61 19.67 -0.97
N TYR A 239 -5.91 18.90 -1.81
CA TYR A 239 -4.46 18.83 -1.76
C TYR A 239 -3.81 20.17 -2.09
N PHE A 240 -4.26 20.88 -3.12
CA PHE A 240 -3.73 22.19 -3.47
C PHE A 240 -4.06 23.25 -2.39
N ASP A 241 -5.25 23.22 -1.80
CA ASP A 241 -5.56 24.08 -0.64
C ASP A 241 -4.63 23.79 0.55
N TYR A 242 -4.34 22.51 0.81
CA TYR A 242 -3.34 22.13 1.82
C TYR A 242 -1.93 22.64 1.46
N ILE A 243 -1.50 22.57 0.20
CA ILE A 243 -0.18 23.11 -0.21
C ILE A 243 -0.07 24.60 0.13
N ASP A 244 -1.12 25.35 -0.05
CA ASP A 244 -1.15 26.80 0.23
C ASP A 244 -1.24 27.11 1.72
N ARG A 245 -2.16 26.46 2.43
CA ARG A 245 -2.49 26.78 3.83
C ARG A 245 -1.76 25.94 4.87
N LYS A 246 -1.23 24.79 4.48
CA LYS A 246 -0.62 23.76 5.33
C LYS A 246 -1.57 23.12 6.36
N ASN A 247 -2.84 23.52 6.44
CA ASN A 247 -3.80 22.95 7.38
C ASN A 247 -4.22 21.53 6.93
N PRO A 248 -3.99 20.49 7.76
CA PRO A 248 -4.21 19.09 7.36
C PRO A 248 -5.65 18.62 7.53
N GLU A 249 -6.54 19.38 8.13
CA GLU A 249 -7.88 18.92 8.54
C GLU A 249 -8.69 18.30 7.38
N ALA A 250 -8.67 18.94 6.21
CA ALA A 250 -9.35 18.41 5.04
C ALA A 250 -8.61 17.19 4.43
N ILE A 251 -7.27 17.12 4.58
CA ILE A 251 -6.46 15.96 4.15
C ILE A 251 -6.83 14.72 4.97
N PHE A 252 -7.11 14.85 6.26
CA PHE A 252 -7.54 13.73 7.10
C PHE A 252 -8.80 13.04 6.55
N LYS A 253 -9.72 13.82 5.96
CA LYS A 253 -10.91 13.25 5.30
C LYS A 253 -10.56 12.47 4.04
N ILE A 254 -9.60 12.96 3.23
CA ILE A 254 -9.11 12.24 2.05
C ILE A 254 -8.37 10.97 2.47
N MET A 255 -7.55 11.04 3.52
CA MET A 255 -6.89 9.84 4.05
C MET A 255 -7.92 8.82 4.56
N LYS A 256 -9.01 9.27 5.17
CA LYS A 256 -10.09 8.37 5.58
C LYS A 256 -10.84 7.78 4.38
N HIS A 257 -11.07 8.55 3.33
CA HIS A 257 -11.64 8.08 2.06
C HIS A 257 -10.79 6.94 1.48
N ASN A 258 -9.51 7.17 1.27
CA ASN A 258 -8.57 6.18 0.75
C ASN A 258 -8.45 4.93 1.67
N GLU A 259 -8.52 5.10 3.00
CA GLU A 259 -8.57 3.98 3.95
C GLU A 259 -9.78 3.08 3.70
N TRP A 260 -10.96 3.66 3.47
CA TRP A 260 -12.17 2.89 3.13
C TRP A 260 -12.04 2.20 1.76
N ASP A 261 -11.42 2.85 0.77
CA ASP A 261 -11.18 2.24 -0.52
C ASP A 261 -10.38 0.94 -0.37
N VAL A 262 -9.23 0.97 0.30
CA VAL A 262 -8.39 -0.23 0.45
C VAL A 262 -9.04 -1.32 1.31
N LEU A 263 -9.82 -0.96 2.34
CA LEU A 263 -10.58 -1.93 3.13
C LEU A 263 -11.70 -2.58 2.31
N SER A 264 -12.36 -1.80 1.46
CA SER A 264 -13.42 -2.29 0.56
C SER A 264 -12.87 -3.20 -0.54
N LEU A 265 -11.62 -3.02 -0.96
CA LEU A 265 -10.97 -3.97 -1.87
C LEU A 265 -10.86 -5.36 -1.24
N ILE A 266 -10.58 -5.45 0.06
CA ILE A 266 -10.51 -6.73 0.78
C ILE A 266 -11.87 -7.43 0.74
N THR A 267 -12.94 -6.74 1.17
CA THR A 267 -14.28 -7.33 1.23
C THR A 267 -14.89 -7.57 -0.14
N LEU A 268 -14.45 -6.84 -1.16
CA LEU A 268 -14.86 -7.09 -2.53
C LEU A 268 -14.14 -8.30 -3.14
N TYR A 269 -12.95 -8.63 -2.65
CA TYR A 269 -12.22 -9.83 -3.07
C TYR A 269 -12.79 -11.09 -2.41
N ILE A 270 -13.33 -10.98 -1.18
CA ILE A 270 -14.06 -12.04 -0.47
C ILE A 270 -15.35 -12.41 -1.22
#